data_6b853ff13f4f772631b57f96cb3f2a7f
#
_entry.id   6b853ff13f4f772631b57f96cb3f2a7f
#
_cell.length_a   1.000
_cell.length_b   1.000
_cell.length_c   1.000
_cell.angle_alpha   90.00
_cell.angle_beta   90.00
_cell.angle_gamma   90.00
#
_symmetry.space_group_name_H-M   'P 1'
#
loop_
_entity.id
_entity.type
_entity.pdbx_description
1 polymer ?
#
loop_
_entity_poly.entity_id
_entity_poly.type
_entity_poly.pdbx_seq_one_letter_code
_entity_poly.pdbx_strand_id
1 'polypeptide(L)'
;MFTNFVEVSFHKSPTNFSNDMTTKNLFMTAALLLVGGVAAVAQPKVIAHRGYWTAPGSAQNSLASFTKADSVGCFGSEMDIWLTADDKLIVNHDQVYKGTDIDMEKSTLKEITSIVLPNGENIPTLDEYLKLVAAKPNTRLILEQKSLSDFNREDKAAAMVMKALKKYGLTDRTDIIAFSINTCLAYKKLQPEMPIYYLNGDLPPKSIKKLGLSGIDYSMGALRAHPDWVKKAHELGLGVNVWTVDSEEDMKYFIDQGVDYITTNNPEELQALLKKQ
;
A
#
# COMPACT_ATOMS: atom_id res chain seq x y z
N MET A 1 42.08 -26.12 -39.51
CA MET A 1 42.82 -27.38 -39.30
C MET A 1 41.95 -28.32 -38.48
N PHE A 2 41.51 -29.38 -39.21
CA PHE A 2 40.93 -30.68 -38.72
C PHE A 2 39.74 -30.70 -37.77
N THR A 3 38.63 -30.91 -38.37
CA THR A 3 37.52 -31.90 -38.29
C THR A 3 37.84 -33.18 -37.52
N ASN A 4 36.89 -33.65 -36.67
CA ASN A 4 36.60 -35.09 -36.61
C ASN A 4 35.11 -35.28 -36.23
N PHE A 5 34.37 -35.83 -37.18
CA PHE A 5 33.09 -36.52 -37.07
C PHE A 5 33.33 -37.93 -36.52
N VAL A 6 32.46 -38.41 -35.63
CA VAL A 6 32.31 -39.83 -35.35
C VAL A 6 30.85 -40.23 -35.63
N GLU A 7 30.71 -41.00 -36.70
CA GLU A 7 29.51 -41.78 -37.06
C GLU A 7 29.49 -43.04 -36.17
N VAL A 8 28.32 -43.41 -35.65
CA VAL A 8 28.07 -44.75 -35.12
C VAL A 8 26.89 -45.36 -35.83
N SER A 9 27.17 -46.48 -36.48
CA SER A 9 26.38 -47.26 -37.42
C SER A 9 25.31 -48.10 -36.70
N PHE A 10 24.13 -48.16 -37.31
CA PHE A 10 23.03 -49.05 -36.94
C PHE A 10 23.26 -50.49 -37.40
N HIS A 11 23.01 -51.46 -36.51
CA HIS A 11 22.77 -52.85 -36.92
C HIS A 11 21.32 -53.25 -36.67
N LYS A 12 20.66 -53.67 -37.75
CA LYS A 12 19.37 -54.37 -37.73
C LYS A 12 19.59 -55.86 -37.61
N SER A 13 18.74 -56.53 -36.89
CA SER A 13 18.30 -57.90 -37.27
C SER A 13 16.92 -58.21 -36.69
N PRO A 14 16.11 -59.00 -37.40
CA PRO A 14 14.68 -59.13 -37.14
C PRO A 14 14.37 -60.52 -36.49
N THR A 15 13.31 -60.58 -35.69
CA THR A 15 12.58 -61.81 -35.44
C THR A 15 11.09 -61.55 -35.42
N ASN A 16 10.42 -62.22 -36.37
CA ASN A 16 8.98 -62.43 -36.42
C ASN A 16 8.50 -63.29 -35.26
N PHE A 17 7.37 -62.96 -34.69
CA PHE A 17 6.36 -63.92 -34.26
C PHE A 17 4.97 -63.32 -34.36
N SER A 18 4.11 -64.13 -35.00
CA SER A 18 2.72 -63.88 -35.41
C SER A 18 1.72 -64.19 -34.29
N ASN A 19 0.56 -63.60 -34.50
CA ASN A 19 -0.79 -64.05 -34.14
C ASN A 19 -1.38 -63.65 -32.79
N ASP A 20 -2.33 -62.77 -32.92
CA ASP A 20 -3.77 -62.99 -32.87
C ASP A 20 -4.43 -62.79 -31.51
N MET A 21 -5.25 -61.81 -31.38
CA MET A 21 -6.65 -61.90 -30.98
C MET A 21 -7.22 -60.57 -30.46
N THR A 22 -8.28 -60.19 -31.21
CA THR A 22 -9.46 -59.47 -30.71
C THR A 22 -9.36 -58.10 -30.04
N THR A 23 -9.64 -57.12 -30.88
CA THR A 23 -10.21 -55.81 -30.59
C THR A 23 -11.29 -55.85 -29.52
N LYS A 24 -11.08 -55.17 -28.41
CA LYS A 24 -12.15 -54.52 -27.66
C LYS A 24 -11.76 -53.06 -27.50
N ASN A 25 -12.39 -52.21 -28.31
CA ASN A 25 -12.34 -50.76 -28.16
C ASN A 25 -12.93 -50.36 -26.82
N LEU A 26 -12.08 -49.98 -25.90
CA LEU A 26 -12.49 -49.29 -24.70
C LEU A 26 -12.24 -47.80 -24.91
N PHE A 27 -13.24 -47.08 -25.41
CA PHE A 27 -13.24 -45.63 -25.40
C PHE A 27 -13.34 -45.17 -23.93
N MET A 28 -12.19 -44.89 -23.33
CA MET A 28 -12.13 -44.19 -22.06
C MET A 28 -12.28 -42.71 -22.35
N THR A 29 -13.53 -42.23 -22.29
CA THR A 29 -13.84 -40.80 -22.32
C THR A 29 -13.32 -40.20 -21.01
N ALA A 30 -12.12 -39.61 -21.05
CA ALA A 30 -11.63 -38.78 -19.97
C ALA A 30 -12.48 -37.50 -19.92
N ALA A 31 -13.52 -37.49 -19.08
CA ALA A 31 -14.23 -36.28 -18.72
C ALA A 31 -13.27 -35.39 -17.91
N LEU A 32 -12.68 -34.40 -18.56
CA LEU A 32 -11.90 -33.34 -17.92
C LEU A 32 -12.92 -32.48 -17.14
N LEU A 33 -13.12 -32.79 -15.86
CA LEU A 33 -13.82 -31.90 -14.93
C LEU A 33 -12.95 -30.65 -14.77
N LEU A 34 -13.21 -29.62 -15.58
CA LEU A 34 -12.80 -28.25 -15.31
C LEU A 34 -13.51 -27.82 -14.04
N VAL A 35 -12.94 -28.16 -12.88
CA VAL A 35 -13.27 -27.47 -11.64
C VAL A 35 -12.73 -26.06 -11.80
N GLY A 36 -13.58 -25.15 -12.28
CA GLY A 36 -13.33 -23.73 -12.24
C GLY A 36 -13.22 -23.34 -10.76
N GLY A 37 -12.01 -23.38 -10.24
CA GLY A 37 -11.72 -22.80 -8.93
C GLY A 37 -12.03 -21.31 -9.01
N VAL A 38 -13.13 -20.89 -8.37
CA VAL A 38 -13.33 -19.47 -8.06
C VAL A 38 -12.11 -19.13 -7.20
N ALA A 39 -11.15 -18.41 -7.76
CA ALA A 39 -10.05 -17.88 -6.97
C ALA A 39 -10.69 -17.04 -5.86
N ALA A 40 -10.54 -17.47 -4.61
CA ALA A 40 -11.00 -16.67 -3.48
C ALA A 40 -10.31 -15.31 -3.59
N VAL A 41 -11.11 -14.24 -3.73
CA VAL A 41 -10.58 -12.88 -3.69
C VAL A 41 -9.96 -12.71 -2.31
N ALA A 42 -8.68 -12.34 -2.27
CA ALA A 42 -8.01 -12.12 -0.99
C ALA A 42 -8.73 -10.98 -0.26
N GLN A 43 -8.98 -11.17 1.04
CA GLN A 43 -9.60 -10.12 1.85
C GLN A 43 -8.68 -8.89 1.93
N PRO A 44 -9.23 -7.66 1.87
CA PRO A 44 -8.42 -6.45 1.98
C PRO A 44 -7.77 -6.33 3.36
N LYS A 45 -6.60 -5.73 3.39
CA LYS A 45 -5.89 -5.42 4.62
C LYS A 45 -6.37 -4.09 5.18
N VAL A 46 -6.48 -4.01 6.51
CA VAL A 46 -7.00 -2.84 7.21
C VAL A 46 -5.89 -1.84 7.51
N ILE A 47 -6.06 -0.60 7.05
CA ILE A 47 -5.19 0.54 7.36
C ILE A 47 -5.97 1.53 8.23
N ALA A 48 -5.41 1.89 9.39
CA ALA A 48 -5.99 2.90 10.26
C ALA A 48 -5.62 4.31 9.75
N HIS A 49 -6.62 5.09 9.30
CA HIS A 49 -6.49 6.45 8.78
C HIS A 49 -6.05 7.42 9.89
N ARG A 50 -4.89 8.05 9.75
CA ARG A 50 -4.26 8.93 10.78
C ARG A 50 -4.08 8.23 12.13
N GLY A 51 -3.79 6.90 12.07
CA GLY A 51 -3.86 6.00 13.21
C GLY A 51 -5.28 5.66 13.64
N TYR A 52 -5.44 4.86 14.71
CA TYR A 52 -6.76 4.60 15.29
C TYR A 52 -7.13 5.72 16.28
N TRP A 53 -7.42 6.88 15.73
CA TRP A 53 -7.65 8.12 16.48
C TRP A 53 -9.02 8.20 17.12
N THR A 54 -10.01 7.44 16.64
CA THR A 54 -11.36 7.35 17.25
C THR A 54 -11.38 6.53 18.52
N ALA A 55 -10.30 5.79 18.83
CA ALA A 55 -10.17 5.07 20.10
C ALA A 55 -10.06 6.02 21.30
N PRO A 56 -10.59 5.64 22.47
CA PRO A 56 -10.49 6.47 23.69
C PRO A 56 -9.03 6.86 24.01
N GLY A 57 -8.80 8.14 24.36
CA GLY A 57 -7.49 8.67 24.70
C GLY A 57 -6.55 8.85 23.50
N SER A 58 -7.08 8.91 22.29
CA SER A 58 -6.34 9.09 21.06
C SER A 58 -6.74 10.36 20.33
N ALA A 59 -5.92 10.81 19.38
CA ALA A 59 -6.18 11.91 18.47
C ALA A 59 -5.57 11.61 17.10
N GLN A 60 -6.04 12.28 16.03
CA GLN A 60 -5.47 12.12 14.70
C GLN A 60 -3.97 12.39 14.72
N ASN A 61 -3.19 11.53 14.05
CA ASN A 61 -1.74 11.68 13.91
C ASN A 61 -0.95 11.73 15.25
N SER A 62 -1.57 11.35 16.38
CA SER A 62 -0.90 11.28 17.68
C SER A 62 -0.08 9.99 17.82
N LEU A 63 0.84 9.96 18.78
CA LEU A 63 1.57 8.73 19.13
C LEU A 63 0.61 7.66 19.68
N ALA A 64 -0.43 8.09 20.40
CA ALA A 64 -1.49 7.20 20.89
C ALA A 64 -2.25 6.55 19.73
N SER A 65 -2.56 7.28 18.64
CA SER A 65 -3.32 6.71 17.52
C SER A 65 -2.58 5.58 16.81
N PHE A 66 -1.27 5.73 16.62
CA PHE A 66 -0.43 4.63 16.11
C PHE A 66 -0.41 3.44 17.07
N THR A 67 -0.22 3.70 18.37
CA THR A 67 -0.19 2.65 19.39
C THR A 67 -1.51 1.88 19.44
N LYS A 68 -2.65 2.56 19.29
CA LYS A 68 -3.97 1.93 19.23
C LYS A 68 -4.16 1.09 17.97
N ALA A 69 -3.75 1.60 16.80
CA ALA A 69 -3.78 0.83 15.56
C ALA A 69 -2.95 -0.48 15.65
N ASP A 70 -1.75 -0.40 16.24
CA ASP A 70 -0.91 -1.56 16.53
C ASP A 70 -1.58 -2.54 17.50
N SER A 71 -2.19 -2.04 18.57
CA SER A 71 -2.82 -2.87 19.59
C SER A 71 -4.02 -3.69 19.10
N VAL A 72 -4.76 -3.20 18.10
CA VAL A 72 -5.89 -3.92 17.48
C VAL A 72 -5.46 -4.73 16.24
N GLY A 73 -4.17 -4.77 15.93
CA GLY A 73 -3.63 -5.59 14.85
C GLY A 73 -3.96 -5.09 13.45
N CYS A 74 -4.00 -3.77 13.23
CA CYS A 74 -4.07 -3.22 11.90
C CYS A 74 -2.86 -3.65 11.06
N PHE A 75 -3.06 -3.93 9.78
CA PHE A 75 -1.97 -4.15 8.83
C PHE A 75 -1.06 -2.92 8.75
N GLY A 76 -1.68 -1.75 8.65
CA GLY A 76 -0.96 -0.48 8.57
C GLY A 76 -1.62 0.62 9.39
N SER A 77 -0.83 1.63 9.69
CA SER A 77 -1.28 2.89 10.27
C SER A 77 -0.79 4.01 9.37
N GLU A 78 -1.73 4.79 8.87
CA GLU A 78 -1.42 5.93 8.03
C GLU A 78 -1.12 7.15 8.89
N MET A 79 -0.25 8.05 8.41
CA MET A 79 0.12 9.32 9.02
C MET A 79 0.57 10.33 7.97
N ASP A 80 0.39 11.61 8.28
CA ASP A 80 0.66 12.73 7.38
C ASP A 80 1.86 13.54 7.84
N ILE A 81 2.75 13.97 6.92
CA ILE A 81 3.89 14.82 7.24
C ILE A 81 3.90 16.14 6.47
N TRP A 82 4.42 17.15 7.15
CA TRP A 82 4.77 18.46 6.59
C TRP A 82 6.24 18.80 6.84
N LEU A 83 6.81 19.63 5.95
CA LEU A 83 8.10 20.28 6.15
C LEU A 83 7.88 21.71 6.64
N THR A 84 8.36 22.04 7.83
CA THR A 84 8.21 23.35 8.46
C THR A 84 9.06 24.44 7.82
N ALA A 85 8.84 25.71 8.20
CA ALA A 85 9.63 26.86 7.72
C ALA A 85 11.13 26.74 8.07
N ASP A 86 11.46 26.12 9.19
CA ASP A 86 12.84 25.88 9.67
C ASP A 86 13.36 24.47 9.34
N ASP A 87 12.80 23.85 8.27
CA ASP A 87 13.25 22.57 7.73
C ASP A 87 13.20 21.41 8.73
N LYS A 88 12.10 21.27 9.45
CA LYS A 88 11.83 20.11 10.29
C LYS A 88 10.62 19.35 9.76
N LEU A 89 10.54 18.05 10.04
CA LEU A 89 9.40 17.22 9.69
C LEU A 89 8.52 17.01 10.90
N ILE A 90 7.23 17.32 10.74
CA ILE A 90 6.19 17.18 11.77
C ILE A 90 5.05 16.30 11.24
N VAL A 91 4.21 15.80 12.16
CA VAL A 91 3.12 14.90 11.83
C VAL A 91 1.79 15.59 12.10
N ASN A 92 1.07 15.97 11.04
CA ASN A 92 -0.25 16.58 11.09
C ASN A 92 -0.92 16.50 9.73
N HIS A 93 -2.26 16.43 9.68
CA HIS A 93 -2.98 16.36 8.42
C HIS A 93 -3.21 17.74 7.78
N ASP A 94 -3.83 18.67 8.53
CA ASP A 94 -4.25 19.94 7.98
C ASP A 94 -3.07 20.92 7.81
N GLN A 95 -3.07 21.69 6.72
CA GLN A 95 -2.04 22.70 6.52
C GLN A 95 -2.10 23.79 7.60
N VAL A 96 -3.28 24.22 7.98
CA VAL A 96 -3.49 25.17 9.09
C VAL A 96 -4.19 24.43 10.22
N TYR A 97 -3.61 24.45 11.44
CA TYR A 97 -4.22 23.75 12.56
C TYR A 97 -5.53 24.43 12.97
N LYS A 98 -6.59 23.64 13.10
CA LYS A 98 -7.94 24.11 13.38
C LYS A 98 -8.00 24.98 14.64
N GLY A 99 -8.56 26.20 14.48
CA GLY A 99 -8.69 27.16 15.58
C GLY A 99 -7.46 27.99 15.88
N THR A 100 -6.44 27.93 15.02
CA THR A 100 -5.22 28.76 15.10
C THR A 100 -4.89 29.34 13.70
N ASP A 101 -3.89 30.23 13.65
CA ASP A 101 -3.28 30.71 12.41
C ASP A 101 -1.96 30.00 12.10
N ILE A 102 -1.67 28.88 12.77
CA ILE A 102 -0.42 28.13 12.61
C ILE A 102 -0.49 27.27 11.34
N ASP A 103 0.25 27.70 10.32
CA ASP A 103 0.42 27.00 9.05
C ASP A 103 1.65 26.06 9.15
N MET A 104 1.48 24.77 8.90
CA MET A 104 2.52 23.76 9.07
C MET A 104 3.75 24.00 8.21
N GLU A 105 3.59 24.59 7.03
CA GLU A 105 4.70 24.88 6.12
C GLU A 105 5.37 26.22 6.42
N LYS A 106 4.65 27.17 7.02
CA LYS A 106 5.13 28.56 7.24
C LYS A 106 5.56 28.84 8.67
N SER A 107 5.24 27.94 9.61
CA SER A 107 5.60 28.08 11.02
C SER A 107 6.86 27.27 11.36
N THR A 108 7.51 27.64 12.45
CA THR A 108 8.68 26.91 12.97
C THR A 108 8.26 25.67 13.76
N LEU A 109 9.17 24.72 13.90
CA LEU A 109 8.95 23.54 14.75
C LEU A 109 8.46 23.91 16.16
N LYS A 110 9.06 24.93 16.77
CA LYS A 110 8.71 25.36 18.13
C LYS A 110 7.27 25.84 18.24
N GLU A 111 6.78 26.59 17.24
CA GLU A 111 5.40 27.06 17.20
C GLU A 111 4.44 25.88 17.02
N ILE A 112 4.70 24.99 16.10
CA ILE A 112 3.85 23.84 15.79
C ILE A 112 3.79 22.86 16.98
N THR A 113 4.92 22.51 17.57
CA THR A 113 4.95 21.57 18.69
C THR A 113 4.44 22.15 20.02
N SER A 114 4.08 23.46 20.07
CA SER A 114 3.35 24.03 21.19
C SER A 114 1.84 23.72 21.15
N ILE A 115 1.32 23.24 20.01
CA ILE A 115 -0.07 22.85 19.85
C ILE A 115 -0.34 21.57 20.62
N VAL A 116 -1.38 21.61 21.46
CA VAL A 116 -1.85 20.47 22.23
C VAL A 116 -3.03 19.82 21.48
N LEU A 117 -2.89 18.54 21.20
CA LEU A 117 -3.93 17.70 20.57
C LEU A 117 -5.08 17.41 21.55
N PRO A 118 -6.27 17.01 21.08
CA PRO A 118 -7.42 16.71 21.94
C PRO A 118 -7.16 15.65 23.03
N ASN A 119 -6.19 14.78 22.83
CA ASN A 119 -5.80 13.74 23.80
C ASN A 119 -4.71 14.19 24.80
N GLY A 120 -4.28 15.46 24.75
CA GLY A 120 -3.27 16.04 25.64
C GLY A 120 -1.81 15.86 25.16
N GLU A 121 -1.56 15.15 24.07
CA GLU A 121 -0.25 15.11 23.42
C GLU A 121 0.03 16.41 22.66
N ASN A 122 1.29 16.71 22.37
CA ASN A 122 1.63 17.74 21.40
C ASN A 122 1.69 17.15 19.98
N ILE A 123 1.62 18.02 18.95
CA ILE A 123 1.91 17.58 17.57
C ILE A 123 3.31 16.97 17.56
N PRO A 124 3.47 15.69 17.17
CA PRO A 124 4.76 15.02 17.23
C PRO A 124 5.66 15.41 16.04
N THR A 125 6.96 15.39 16.28
CA THR A 125 7.94 15.37 15.20
C THR A 125 7.96 14.02 14.50
N LEU A 126 8.42 13.98 13.24
CA LEU A 126 8.62 12.70 12.55
C LEU A 126 9.60 11.79 13.32
N ASP A 127 10.65 12.35 13.95
CA ASP A 127 11.64 11.57 14.71
C ASP A 127 11.01 10.84 15.91
N GLU A 128 10.14 11.51 16.68
CA GLU A 128 9.39 10.91 17.78
C GLU A 128 8.44 9.81 17.28
N TYR A 129 7.74 10.08 16.19
CA TYR A 129 6.80 9.11 15.61
C TYR A 129 7.53 7.86 15.10
N LEU A 130 8.62 8.01 14.31
CA LEU A 130 9.38 6.89 13.78
C LEU A 130 10.08 6.07 14.89
N LYS A 131 10.51 6.70 15.98
CA LYS A 131 11.04 5.99 17.15
C LYS A 131 9.99 5.06 17.75
N LEU A 132 8.73 5.51 17.86
CA LEU A 132 7.63 4.67 18.29
C LEU A 132 7.34 3.54 17.32
N VAL A 133 7.25 3.84 16.01
CA VAL A 133 7.01 2.85 14.96
C VAL A 133 8.09 1.74 14.98
N ALA A 134 9.35 2.10 15.18
CA ALA A 134 10.44 1.14 15.27
C ALA A 134 10.31 0.18 16.46
N ALA A 135 9.72 0.62 17.56
CA ALA A 135 9.45 -0.21 18.74
C ALA A 135 8.22 -1.13 18.57
N LYS A 136 7.45 -0.98 17.50
CA LYS A 136 6.21 -1.71 17.20
C LYS A 136 6.33 -2.47 15.87
N PRO A 137 6.90 -3.68 15.85
CA PRO A 137 7.32 -4.33 14.59
C PRO A 137 6.18 -4.86 13.73
N ASN A 138 4.96 -4.99 14.25
CA ASN A 138 3.88 -5.69 13.56
C ASN A 138 3.06 -4.80 12.61
N THR A 139 3.01 -3.50 12.85
CA THR A 139 2.20 -2.55 12.06
C THR A 139 3.07 -1.83 11.02
N ARG A 140 2.64 -1.85 9.78
CA ARG A 140 3.29 -1.15 8.67
C ARG A 140 3.01 0.35 8.76
N LEU A 141 3.97 1.18 8.42
CA LEU A 141 3.80 2.63 8.29
C LEU A 141 3.32 2.97 6.89
N ILE A 142 2.21 3.69 6.78
CA ILE A 142 1.74 4.30 5.53
C ILE A 142 1.94 5.80 5.68
N LEU A 143 2.96 6.34 5.02
CA LEU A 143 3.40 7.73 5.19
C LEU A 143 2.93 8.58 4.03
N GLU A 144 2.01 9.52 4.32
CA GLU A 144 1.63 10.57 3.38
C GLU A 144 2.58 11.76 3.50
N GLN A 145 3.30 12.08 2.44
CA GLN A 145 3.93 13.39 2.32
C GLN A 145 2.95 14.36 1.66
N LYS A 146 2.56 15.39 2.41
CA LYS A 146 1.69 16.45 1.89
C LYS A 146 2.38 17.22 0.75
N SER A 147 1.57 17.70 -0.20
CA SER A 147 2.07 18.60 -1.25
C SER A 147 2.54 19.90 -0.64
N LEU A 148 3.72 20.35 -1.00
CA LEU A 148 4.34 21.56 -0.48
C LEU A 148 4.25 22.70 -1.51
N SER A 149 4.64 23.89 -1.10
CA SER A 149 4.52 25.10 -1.92
C SER A 149 5.33 25.08 -3.22
N ASP A 150 6.40 24.27 -3.27
CA ASP A 150 7.21 24.06 -4.48
C ASP A 150 7.88 22.68 -4.49
N PHE A 151 8.29 22.21 -5.68
CA PHE A 151 8.89 20.91 -5.90
C PHE A 151 10.25 20.72 -5.21
N ASN A 152 11.05 21.79 -5.01
CA ASN A 152 12.33 21.66 -4.31
C ASN A 152 12.10 21.34 -2.83
N ARG A 153 11.04 21.91 -2.24
CA ARG A 153 10.65 21.59 -0.86
C ARG A 153 10.12 20.17 -0.75
N GLU A 154 9.36 19.68 -1.73
CA GLU A 154 8.91 18.28 -1.79
C GLU A 154 10.09 17.31 -1.88
N ASP A 155 11.06 17.57 -2.78
CA ASP A 155 12.26 16.78 -2.94
C ASP A 155 13.13 16.78 -1.66
N LYS A 156 13.24 17.94 -1.00
CA LYS A 156 13.95 18.08 0.27
C LYS A 156 13.28 17.26 1.37
N ALA A 157 11.96 17.36 1.50
CA ALA A 157 11.17 16.58 2.47
C ALA A 157 11.36 15.08 2.23
N ALA A 158 11.23 14.62 0.97
CA ALA A 158 11.43 13.21 0.62
C ALA A 158 12.84 12.71 1.00
N ALA A 159 13.89 13.49 0.73
CA ALA A 159 15.26 13.12 1.11
C ALA A 159 15.42 13.04 2.65
N MET A 160 14.80 13.96 3.39
CA MET A 160 14.83 13.96 4.86
C MET A 160 14.06 12.78 5.44
N VAL A 161 12.88 12.46 4.91
CA VAL A 161 12.09 11.27 5.29
C VAL A 161 12.90 10.01 5.06
N MET A 162 13.49 9.83 3.87
CA MET A 162 14.31 8.66 3.57
C MET A 162 15.50 8.50 4.52
N LYS A 163 16.15 9.62 4.88
CA LYS A 163 17.20 9.61 5.91
C LYS A 163 16.70 9.15 7.27
N ALA A 164 15.51 9.64 7.68
CA ALA A 164 14.90 9.27 8.95
C ALA A 164 14.46 7.79 8.96
N LEU A 165 13.82 7.30 7.88
CA LEU A 165 13.44 5.89 7.76
C LEU A 165 14.66 4.95 7.84
N LYS A 166 15.77 5.30 7.17
CA LYS A 166 17.03 4.54 7.26
C LYS A 166 17.59 4.55 8.68
N LYS A 167 17.58 5.69 9.38
CA LYS A 167 18.02 5.81 10.78
C LYS A 167 17.32 4.82 11.72
N TYR A 168 16.02 4.61 11.51
CA TYR A 168 15.19 3.73 12.35
C TYR A 168 15.00 2.31 11.79
N GLY A 169 15.60 1.97 10.64
CA GLY A 169 15.46 0.65 10.00
C GLY A 169 14.04 0.37 9.50
N LEU A 170 13.31 1.40 9.07
CA LEU A 170 11.89 1.32 8.68
C LEU A 170 11.65 1.30 7.17
N THR A 171 12.70 1.34 6.34
CA THR A 171 12.56 1.42 4.88
C THR A 171 11.68 0.31 4.31
N ASP A 172 11.86 -0.94 4.77
CA ASP A 172 11.13 -2.10 4.26
C ASP A 172 9.72 -2.25 4.85
N ARG A 173 9.40 -1.44 5.87
CA ARG A 173 8.12 -1.45 6.58
C ARG A 173 7.29 -0.18 6.34
N THR A 174 7.67 0.63 5.37
CA THR A 174 6.98 1.87 5.03
C THR A 174 6.52 1.82 3.59
N ASP A 175 5.26 2.22 3.35
CA ASP A 175 4.72 2.58 2.06
C ASP A 175 4.57 4.10 2.01
N ILE A 176 4.88 4.70 0.88
CA ILE A 176 4.71 6.13 0.64
C ILE A 176 3.41 6.35 -0.14
N ILE A 177 2.65 7.33 0.29
CA ILE A 177 1.48 7.82 -0.43
C ILE A 177 1.61 9.33 -0.64
N ALA A 178 1.19 9.86 -1.77
CA ALA A 178 1.24 11.29 -2.05
C ALA A 178 0.26 11.73 -3.14
N PHE A 179 -0.27 12.94 -3.02
CA PHE A 179 -1.05 13.62 -4.06
C PHE A 179 -0.17 14.22 -5.17
N SER A 180 1.06 14.61 -4.85
CA SER A 180 2.00 15.17 -5.83
C SER A 180 2.73 14.06 -6.58
N ILE A 181 2.65 14.09 -7.92
CA ILE A 181 3.46 13.20 -8.78
C ILE A 181 4.95 13.48 -8.60
N ASN A 182 5.35 14.74 -8.39
CA ASN A 182 6.74 15.08 -8.11
C ASN A 182 7.24 14.35 -6.86
N THR A 183 6.47 14.39 -5.77
CA THR A 183 6.78 13.65 -4.54
C THR A 183 6.92 12.14 -4.79
N CYS A 184 5.96 11.52 -5.50
CA CYS A 184 6.05 10.10 -5.86
C CYS A 184 7.35 9.76 -6.61
N LEU A 185 7.72 10.59 -7.60
CA LEU A 185 8.92 10.39 -8.41
C LEU A 185 10.21 10.65 -7.62
N ALA A 186 10.20 11.62 -6.68
CA ALA A 186 11.32 11.86 -5.77
C ALA A 186 11.62 10.62 -4.92
N TYR A 187 10.61 10.02 -4.29
CA TYR A 187 10.77 8.77 -3.54
C TYR A 187 11.21 7.61 -4.43
N LYS A 188 10.62 7.47 -5.62
CA LYS A 188 11.01 6.43 -6.58
C LYS A 188 12.48 6.51 -6.98
N LYS A 189 13.00 7.72 -7.14
CA LYS A 189 14.43 7.97 -7.42
C LYS A 189 15.32 7.64 -6.22
N LEU A 190 14.89 7.96 -5.00
CA LEU A 190 15.66 7.76 -3.76
C LEU A 190 15.70 6.29 -3.31
N GLN A 191 14.61 5.55 -3.53
CA GLN A 191 14.43 4.16 -3.13
C GLN A 191 13.53 3.43 -4.15
N PRO A 192 14.09 2.89 -5.24
CA PRO A 192 13.33 2.29 -6.35
C PRO A 192 12.39 1.15 -5.95
N GLU A 193 12.74 0.38 -4.91
CA GLU A 193 11.95 -0.78 -4.45
C GLU A 193 10.88 -0.45 -3.40
N MET A 194 10.85 0.81 -2.92
CA MET A 194 9.84 1.23 -1.94
C MET A 194 8.45 1.25 -2.57
N PRO A 195 7.44 0.68 -1.91
CA PRO A 195 6.06 0.81 -2.38
C PRO A 195 5.61 2.27 -2.33
N ILE A 196 5.14 2.78 -3.48
CA ILE A 196 4.69 4.16 -3.64
C ILE A 196 3.35 4.14 -4.35
N TYR A 197 2.33 4.78 -3.74
CA TYR A 197 0.97 4.85 -4.26
C TYR A 197 0.57 6.31 -4.49
N TYR A 198 -0.11 6.55 -5.59
CA TYR A 198 -0.60 7.88 -5.97
C TYR A 198 -2.02 8.11 -5.46
N LEU A 199 -2.29 9.30 -4.88
CA LEU A 199 -3.54 9.60 -4.16
C LEU A 199 -4.59 10.36 -4.98
N ASN A 200 -4.21 11.17 -5.98
CA ASN A 200 -5.06 12.24 -6.53
C ASN A 200 -6.29 11.76 -7.32
N GLY A 201 -6.31 10.50 -7.77
CA GLY A 201 -7.49 9.93 -8.43
C GLY A 201 -7.75 10.36 -9.88
N ASP A 202 -6.85 11.14 -10.49
CA ASP A 202 -6.98 11.72 -11.85
C ASP A 202 -6.25 10.93 -12.94
N LEU A 203 -5.39 9.97 -12.55
CA LEU A 203 -4.62 9.15 -13.48
C LEU A 203 -5.12 7.71 -13.55
N PRO A 204 -5.36 7.16 -14.77
CA PRO A 204 -5.75 5.76 -14.91
C PRO A 204 -4.59 4.82 -14.55
N PRO A 205 -4.87 3.56 -14.14
CA PRO A 205 -3.86 2.58 -13.74
C PRO A 205 -2.70 2.39 -14.74
N LYS A 206 -2.98 2.48 -16.04
CA LYS A 206 -1.95 2.41 -17.10
C LYS A 206 -0.90 3.53 -16.99
N SER A 207 -1.32 4.73 -16.59
CA SER A 207 -0.40 5.86 -16.38
C SER A 207 0.47 5.63 -15.14
N ILE A 208 -0.13 5.15 -14.05
CA ILE A 208 0.58 4.79 -12.81
C ILE A 208 1.65 3.72 -13.08
N LYS A 209 1.31 2.67 -13.86
CA LYS A 209 2.28 1.65 -14.27
C LYS A 209 3.44 2.23 -15.08
N LYS A 210 3.17 3.18 -16.00
CA LYS A 210 4.22 3.84 -16.79
C LYS A 210 5.17 4.68 -15.93
N LEU A 211 4.67 5.27 -14.86
CA LEU A 211 5.47 6.02 -13.89
C LEU A 211 6.31 5.09 -12.98
N GLY A 212 6.10 3.78 -13.05
CA GLY A 212 6.79 2.78 -12.23
C GLY A 212 6.37 2.81 -10.75
N LEU A 213 5.20 3.36 -10.46
CA LEU A 213 4.63 3.36 -9.11
C LEU A 213 4.02 1.99 -8.80
N SER A 214 3.80 1.71 -7.51
CA SER A 214 3.35 0.41 -7.00
C SER A 214 1.84 0.23 -7.07
N GLY A 215 1.07 1.33 -7.13
CA GLY A 215 -0.38 1.25 -7.19
C GLY A 215 -1.09 2.60 -7.10
N ILE A 216 -2.39 2.49 -6.96
CA ILE A 216 -3.31 3.60 -6.74
C ILE A 216 -3.84 3.53 -5.30
N ASP A 217 -3.96 4.70 -4.68
CA ASP A 217 -4.56 4.89 -3.36
C ASP A 217 -5.62 5.98 -3.51
N TYR A 218 -6.81 5.61 -3.97
CA TYR A 218 -7.78 6.59 -4.45
C TYR A 218 -9.00 6.71 -3.54
N SER A 219 -9.58 7.90 -3.56
CA SER A 219 -10.84 8.15 -2.84
C SER A 219 -11.96 7.23 -3.34
N MET A 220 -12.93 6.94 -2.46
CA MET A 220 -14.16 6.22 -2.82
C MET A 220 -14.83 6.83 -4.05
N GLY A 221 -14.86 8.16 -4.14
CA GLY A 221 -15.46 8.89 -5.26
C GLY A 221 -14.78 8.59 -6.58
N ALA A 222 -13.44 8.59 -6.61
CA ALA A 222 -12.65 8.30 -7.80
C ALA A 222 -12.87 6.85 -8.28
N LEU A 223 -12.84 5.87 -7.35
CA LEU A 223 -13.05 4.46 -7.72
C LEU A 223 -14.49 4.18 -8.15
N ARG A 224 -15.50 4.85 -7.56
CA ARG A 224 -16.89 4.74 -8.02
C ARG A 224 -17.11 5.38 -9.39
N ALA A 225 -16.42 6.45 -9.71
CA ALA A 225 -16.46 7.06 -11.04
C ALA A 225 -15.80 6.18 -12.11
N HIS A 226 -14.88 5.28 -11.70
CA HIS A 226 -14.13 4.40 -12.56
C HIS A 226 -14.14 2.96 -12.04
N PRO A 227 -15.30 2.24 -12.06
CA PRO A 227 -15.47 0.94 -11.42
C PRO A 227 -14.59 -0.17 -12.00
N ASP A 228 -14.02 0.03 -13.17
CA ASP A 228 -13.09 -0.91 -13.81
C ASP A 228 -11.62 -0.70 -13.42
N TRP A 229 -11.30 0.35 -12.63
CA TRP A 229 -9.91 0.66 -12.30
C TRP A 229 -9.29 -0.34 -11.32
N VAL A 230 -10.05 -0.91 -10.39
CA VAL A 230 -9.56 -1.99 -9.51
C VAL A 230 -9.06 -3.16 -10.36
N LYS A 231 -9.92 -3.69 -11.24
CA LYS A 231 -9.56 -4.79 -12.14
C LYS A 231 -8.38 -4.42 -13.05
N LYS A 232 -8.40 -3.23 -13.68
CA LYS A 232 -7.31 -2.76 -14.56
C LYS A 232 -5.98 -2.60 -13.82
N ALA A 233 -6.00 -2.17 -12.56
CA ALA A 233 -4.80 -2.07 -11.73
C ALA A 233 -4.21 -3.46 -11.49
N HIS A 234 -5.03 -4.43 -11.10
CA HIS A 234 -4.60 -5.81 -10.87
C HIS A 234 -4.05 -6.48 -12.13
N GLU A 235 -4.69 -6.28 -13.30
CA GLU A 235 -4.18 -6.77 -14.59
C GLU A 235 -2.78 -6.23 -14.93
N LEU A 236 -2.42 -5.07 -14.39
CA LEU A 236 -1.10 -4.44 -14.54
C LEU A 236 -0.13 -4.78 -13.39
N GLY A 237 -0.56 -5.59 -12.39
CA GLY A 237 0.21 -5.90 -11.20
C GLY A 237 0.41 -4.70 -10.28
N LEU A 238 -0.59 -3.81 -10.20
CA LEU A 238 -0.65 -2.67 -9.30
C LEU A 238 -1.55 -2.97 -8.11
N GLY A 239 -1.14 -2.56 -6.92
CA GLY A 239 -1.99 -2.59 -5.73
C GLY A 239 -3.05 -1.49 -5.74
N VAL A 240 -4.16 -1.73 -5.03
CA VAL A 240 -5.28 -0.79 -4.89
C VAL A 240 -5.63 -0.57 -3.43
N ASN A 241 -5.51 0.65 -2.96
CA ASN A 241 -6.08 1.11 -1.69
C ASN A 241 -7.26 2.06 -1.95
N VAL A 242 -8.18 2.10 -1.02
CA VAL A 242 -9.32 3.05 -1.04
C VAL A 242 -9.46 3.77 0.29
N TRP A 243 -9.74 5.09 0.25
CA TRP A 243 -9.92 5.95 1.41
C TRP A 243 -11.07 6.95 1.24
N THR A 244 -11.66 7.51 2.30
CA THR A 244 -11.73 6.96 3.66
C THR A 244 -13.05 6.22 3.78
N VAL A 245 -13.02 4.94 4.10
CA VAL A 245 -14.19 4.05 4.06
C VAL A 245 -14.65 3.78 5.49
N ASP A 246 -15.72 4.44 5.92
CA ASP A 246 -16.15 4.43 7.31
C ASP A 246 -17.52 3.78 7.56
N SER A 247 -18.38 3.66 6.53
CA SER A 247 -19.67 2.98 6.68
C SER A 247 -19.57 1.49 6.34
N GLU A 248 -20.38 0.65 7.03
CA GLU A 248 -20.45 -0.78 6.75
C GLU A 248 -20.87 -1.07 5.30
N GLU A 249 -21.74 -0.23 4.72
CA GLU A 249 -22.18 -0.34 3.33
C GLU A 249 -21.02 -0.14 2.37
N ASP A 250 -20.22 0.92 2.56
CA ASP A 250 -19.04 1.21 1.75
C ASP A 250 -17.95 0.15 1.94
N MET A 251 -17.72 -0.33 3.16
CA MET A 251 -16.81 -1.42 3.45
C MET A 251 -17.15 -2.67 2.64
N LYS A 252 -18.41 -3.11 2.69
CA LYS A 252 -18.88 -4.27 1.91
C LYS A 252 -18.69 -4.04 0.41
N TYR A 253 -19.08 -2.85 -0.08
CA TYR A 253 -18.93 -2.52 -1.49
C TYR A 253 -17.48 -2.66 -1.97
N PHE A 254 -16.49 -2.09 -1.26
CA PHE A 254 -15.09 -2.15 -1.68
C PHE A 254 -14.44 -3.51 -1.42
N ILE A 255 -14.89 -4.28 -0.43
CA ILE A 255 -14.52 -5.70 -0.28
C ILE A 255 -14.96 -6.49 -1.52
N ASP A 256 -16.20 -6.31 -1.98
CA ASP A 256 -16.74 -6.97 -3.17
C ASP A 256 -16.03 -6.52 -4.47
N GLN A 257 -15.54 -5.27 -4.52
CA GLN A 257 -14.70 -4.80 -5.63
C GLN A 257 -13.30 -5.44 -5.65
N GLY A 258 -12.89 -6.09 -4.56
CA GLY A 258 -11.62 -6.80 -4.45
C GLY A 258 -10.42 -5.88 -4.29
N VAL A 259 -10.55 -4.71 -3.65
CA VAL A 259 -9.39 -3.85 -3.32
C VAL A 259 -8.41 -4.57 -2.38
N ASP A 260 -7.13 -4.22 -2.44
CA ASP A 260 -6.10 -4.86 -1.62
C ASP A 260 -6.03 -4.30 -0.20
N TYR A 261 -6.41 -3.02 -0.07
CA TYR A 261 -6.37 -2.30 1.21
C TYR A 261 -7.59 -1.40 1.35
N ILE A 262 -8.03 -1.23 2.58
CA ILE A 262 -9.06 -0.25 2.95
C ILE A 262 -8.51 0.61 4.09
N THR A 263 -8.44 1.92 3.85
CA THR A 263 -8.09 2.93 4.85
C THR A 263 -9.37 3.48 5.48
N THR A 264 -9.48 3.36 6.82
CA THR A 264 -10.71 3.66 7.58
C THR A 264 -10.41 4.32 8.94
N ASN A 265 -11.36 5.11 9.44
CA ASN A 265 -11.36 5.60 10.82
C ASN A 265 -11.89 4.56 11.82
N ASN A 266 -12.53 3.47 11.32
CA ASN A 266 -13.20 2.43 12.11
C ASN A 266 -12.54 1.05 11.90
N PRO A 267 -11.25 0.87 12.25
CA PRO A 267 -10.52 -0.35 11.90
C PRO A 267 -11.08 -1.61 12.56
N GLU A 268 -11.57 -1.55 13.80
CA GLU A 268 -12.17 -2.71 14.48
C GLU A 268 -13.49 -3.15 13.84
N GLU A 269 -14.30 -2.20 13.34
CA GLU A 269 -15.54 -2.49 12.62
C GLU A 269 -15.25 -3.22 11.31
N LEU A 270 -14.28 -2.73 10.53
CA LEU A 270 -13.85 -3.40 9.30
C LEU A 270 -13.27 -4.80 9.60
N GLN A 271 -12.43 -4.94 10.62
CA GLN A 271 -11.89 -6.25 11.02
C GLN A 271 -12.99 -7.22 11.45
N ALA A 272 -14.02 -6.73 12.15
CA ALA A 272 -15.16 -7.56 12.55
C ALA A 272 -15.99 -8.01 11.33
N LEU A 273 -16.13 -7.15 10.33
CA LEU A 273 -16.83 -7.48 9.08
C LEU A 273 -16.06 -8.55 8.28
N LEU A 274 -14.74 -8.41 8.14
CA LEU A 274 -13.88 -9.37 7.43
C LEU A 274 -13.89 -10.77 8.08
N LYS A 275 -13.99 -10.87 9.41
CA LYS A 275 -14.07 -12.16 10.13
C LYS A 275 -15.38 -12.91 9.90
N LYS A 276 -16.42 -12.25 9.39
CA LYS A 276 -17.76 -12.86 9.15
C LYS A 276 -17.91 -13.43 7.74
N GLN A 277 -16.97 -13.14 6.84
CA GLN A 277 -16.90 -13.68 5.48
C GLN A 277 -16.03 -14.94 5.43
#